data_5e1fe64f6efc89040957d3125f7ed5ec
#
_entry.id   5e1fe64f6efc89040957d3125f7ed5ec
#
_cell.length_a   1.000
_cell.length_b   1.000
_cell.length_c   1.000
_cell.angle_alpha   90.00
_cell.angle_beta   90.00
_cell.angle_gamma   90.00
#
_symmetry.space_group_name_H-M   'P 1'
#
loop_
_entity.id
_entity.type
_entity.pdbx_description
1 polymer ?
#
loop_
_entity_poly.entity_id
_entity_poly.type
_entity_poly.pdbx_seq_one_letter_code
_entity_poly.pdbx_strand_id
1 'polypeptide(L)'
;MENFDQLQKRMRLEYPDLSPRLQHLLSFAISHPQEMALETISEIAQKAQAPPSSLIRFAKHFGFQGFSSMQKVFRSGLVSSISNYRQRTRDLEKRLAENQKGITSPYLDYFIEGGKESLNNLRQSVNESDLKKVV
;
A
#
# COMPACT_ATOMS: atom_id res chain seq x y z
N MET A 1 -14.42 -3.93 -16.06
CA MET A 1 -13.91 -4.70 -14.93
C MET A 1 -13.73 -3.79 -13.72
N GLU A 2 -14.13 -4.25 -12.56
CA GLU A 2 -14.05 -3.44 -11.36
C GLU A 2 -12.59 -3.24 -10.97
N ASN A 3 -12.20 -2.02 -10.60
CA ASN A 3 -10.86 -1.79 -10.11
C ASN A 3 -10.84 -1.92 -8.59
N PHE A 4 -9.65 -1.83 -8.01
CA PHE A 4 -9.46 -2.04 -6.58
C PHE A 4 -10.22 -1.01 -5.74
N ASP A 5 -10.22 0.25 -6.16
CA ASP A 5 -10.93 1.30 -5.42
C ASP A 5 -12.43 1.06 -5.40
N GLN A 6 -12.99 0.64 -6.52
CA GLN A 6 -14.39 0.31 -6.60
C GLN A 6 -14.73 -0.89 -5.72
N LEU A 7 -13.87 -1.89 -5.73
CA LEU A 7 -14.06 -3.06 -4.91
C LEU A 7 -14.01 -2.70 -3.42
N GLN A 8 -13.07 -1.86 -3.01
CA GLN A 8 -12.99 -1.42 -1.62
C GLN A 8 -14.24 -0.67 -1.19
N LYS A 9 -14.75 0.21 -2.03
CA LYS A 9 -15.97 0.93 -1.71
C LYS A 9 -17.14 -0.03 -1.53
N ARG A 10 -17.26 -0.98 -2.44
CA ARG A 10 -18.35 -1.96 -2.37
C ARG A 10 -18.22 -2.81 -1.10
N MET A 11 -17.01 -3.21 -0.76
CA MET A 11 -16.76 -3.97 0.46
C MET A 11 -17.20 -3.21 1.71
N ARG A 12 -16.87 -1.94 1.79
CA ARG A 12 -17.23 -1.12 2.93
C ARG A 12 -18.73 -0.91 3.03
N LEU A 13 -19.37 -0.73 1.89
CA LEU A 13 -20.82 -0.54 1.88
C LEU A 13 -21.56 -1.80 2.29
N GLU A 14 -21.06 -2.97 1.91
CA GLU A 14 -21.71 -4.22 2.23
C GLU A 14 -21.35 -4.77 3.61
N TYR A 15 -20.33 -4.21 4.25
CA TYR A 15 -19.85 -4.73 5.52
C TYR A 15 -20.95 -4.98 6.56
N PRO A 16 -21.87 -4.04 6.80
CA PRO A 16 -22.89 -4.27 7.84
C PRO A 16 -23.83 -5.44 7.53
N ASP A 17 -23.95 -5.79 6.24
CA ASP A 17 -24.86 -6.85 5.84
C ASP A 17 -24.21 -8.22 5.77
N LEU A 18 -22.89 -8.29 6.04
CA LEU A 18 -22.18 -9.56 5.95
C LEU A 18 -22.31 -10.38 7.22
N SER A 19 -22.15 -11.69 7.07
CA SER A 19 -22.08 -12.56 8.24
C SER A 19 -20.81 -12.22 9.03
N PRO A 20 -20.76 -12.56 10.34
CA PRO A 20 -19.57 -12.27 11.13
C PRO A 20 -18.29 -12.83 10.55
N ARG A 21 -18.37 -14.02 9.95
CA ARG A 21 -17.19 -14.62 9.33
C ARG A 21 -16.72 -13.82 8.13
N LEU A 22 -17.63 -13.38 7.28
CA LEU A 22 -17.27 -12.56 6.14
C LEU A 22 -16.82 -11.18 6.56
N GLN A 23 -17.37 -10.63 7.62
CA GLN A 23 -16.88 -9.36 8.17
C GLN A 23 -15.43 -9.48 8.63
N HIS A 24 -15.10 -10.59 9.27
CA HIS A 24 -13.76 -10.83 9.72
C HIS A 24 -12.77 -10.88 8.54
N LEU A 25 -13.15 -11.61 7.48
CA LEU A 25 -12.32 -11.71 6.30
C LEU A 25 -12.19 -10.38 5.58
N LEU A 26 -13.26 -9.61 5.54
CA LEU A 26 -13.21 -8.30 4.90
C LEU A 26 -12.31 -7.36 5.68
N SER A 27 -12.38 -7.37 6.99
CA SER A 27 -11.48 -6.57 7.82
C SER A 27 -10.02 -6.93 7.56
N PHE A 28 -9.74 -8.22 7.45
CA PHE A 28 -8.40 -8.67 7.13
C PHE A 28 -7.97 -8.18 5.75
N ALA A 29 -8.85 -8.30 4.76
CA ALA A 29 -8.53 -7.91 3.40
C ALA A 29 -8.21 -6.43 3.28
N ILE A 30 -8.95 -5.60 3.97
CA ILE A 30 -8.73 -4.16 3.93
C ILE A 30 -7.47 -3.77 4.68
N SER A 31 -7.20 -4.44 5.79
CA SER A 31 -6.02 -4.14 6.62
C SER A 31 -4.73 -4.69 6.01
N HIS A 32 -4.81 -5.75 5.22
CA HIS A 32 -3.64 -6.42 4.68
C HIS A 32 -3.75 -6.61 3.17
N PRO A 33 -3.87 -5.52 2.39
CA PRO A 33 -4.06 -5.65 0.95
C PRO A 33 -2.85 -6.27 0.25
N GLN A 34 -1.64 -6.08 0.77
CA GLN A 34 -0.46 -6.65 0.16
C GLN A 34 -0.47 -8.17 0.27
N GLU A 35 -0.81 -8.68 1.44
CA GLU A 35 -0.91 -10.12 1.64
C GLU A 35 -1.99 -10.71 0.75
N MET A 36 -3.12 -10.04 0.64
CA MET A 36 -4.20 -10.49 -0.24
C MET A 36 -3.75 -10.56 -1.69
N ALA A 37 -2.86 -9.67 -2.09
CA ALA A 37 -2.40 -9.59 -3.47
C ALA A 37 -1.30 -10.59 -3.81
N LEU A 38 -0.44 -10.88 -2.86
CA LEU A 38 0.80 -11.59 -3.13
C LEU A 38 0.92 -12.99 -2.57
N GLU A 39 0.18 -13.32 -1.54
CA GLU A 39 0.33 -14.61 -0.87
C GLU A 39 -0.64 -15.65 -1.41
N THR A 40 -0.36 -16.91 -1.15
CA THR A 40 -1.26 -17.98 -1.57
C THR A 40 -2.49 -18.00 -0.68
N ILE A 41 -3.54 -18.61 -1.18
CA ILE A 41 -4.78 -18.72 -0.41
C ILE A 41 -4.55 -19.43 0.92
N SER A 42 -3.66 -20.43 0.94
CA SER A 42 -3.34 -21.16 2.18
C SER A 42 -2.66 -20.24 3.18
N GLU A 43 -1.73 -19.43 2.74
CA GLU A 43 -1.03 -18.51 3.62
C GLU A 43 -1.97 -17.45 4.17
N ILE A 44 -2.83 -16.92 3.32
CA ILE A 44 -3.79 -15.91 3.74
C ILE A 44 -4.77 -16.50 4.73
N ALA A 45 -5.26 -17.71 4.46
CA ALA A 45 -6.18 -18.39 5.35
C ALA A 45 -5.57 -18.59 6.74
N GLN A 46 -4.31 -18.94 6.78
CA GLN A 46 -3.63 -19.14 8.04
C GLN A 46 -3.52 -17.82 8.80
N LYS A 47 -3.14 -16.76 8.13
CA LYS A 47 -3.01 -15.44 8.77
C LYS A 47 -4.36 -14.89 9.22
N ALA A 48 -5.38 -15.11 8.43
CA ALA A 48 -6.72 -14.64 8.75
C ALA A 48 -7.43 -15.55 9.73
N GLN A 49 -6.81 -16.70 10.05
CA GLN A 49 -7.40 -17.68 10.97
C GLN A 49 -8.75 -18.17 10.47
N ALA A 50 -8.81 -18.52 9.19
CA ALA A 50 -10.02 -19.02 8.56
C ALA A 50 -9.67 -20.12 7.57
N PRO A 51 -10.57 -21.05 7.31
CA PRO A 51 -10.28 -22.11 6.31
C PRO A 51 -10.22 -21.50 4.91
N PRO A 52 -9.44 -22.10 4.01
CA PRO A 52 -9.38 -21.59 2.63
C PRO A 52 -10.73 -21.54 1.94
N SER A 53 -11.65 -22.44 2.27
CA SER A 53 -12.99 -22.44 1.69
C SER A 53 -13.74 -21.17 2.02
N SER A 54 -13.48 -20.57 3.17
CA SER A 54 -14.10 -19.30 3.54
C SER A 54 -13.64 -18.16 2.64
N LEU A 55 -12.37 -18.18 2.24
CA LEU A 55 -11.83 -17.18 1.31
C LEU A 55 -12.47 -17.33 -0.07
N ILE A 56 -12.66 -18.54 -0.51
CA ILE A 56 -13.32 -18.79 -1.78
C ILE A 56 -14.75 -18.28 -1.73
N ARG A 57 -15.45 -18.55 -0.64
CA ARG A 57 -16.81 -18.08 -0.45
C ARG A 57 -16.86 -16.55 -0.40
N PHE A 58 -15.89 -15.96 0.27
CA PHE A 58 -15.76 -14.50 0.34
C PHE A 58 -15.62 -13.90 -1.06
N ALA A 59 -14.75 -14.47 -1.90
CA ALA A 59 -14.55 -13.99 -3.25
C ALA A 59 -15.83 -14.12 -4.07
N LYS A 60 -16.52 -15.25 -3.94
CA LYS A 60 -17.76 -15.47 -4.68
C LYS A 60 -18.87 -14.52 -4.23
N HIS A 61 -18.90 -14.17 -2.96
CA HIS A 61 -19.88 -13.23 -2.47
C HIS A 61 -19.74 -11.87 -3.18
N PHE A 62 -18.55 -11.48 -3.50
CA PHE A 62 -18.32 -10.22 -4.20
C PHE A 62 -18.33 -10.36 -5.72
N GLY A 63 -18.78 -11.50 -6.22
CA GLY A 63 -19.01 -11.67 -7.66
C GLY A 63 -17.86 -12.24 -8.44
N PHE A 64 -16.81 -12.70 -7.77
CA PHE A 64 -15.67 -13.30 -8.44
C PHE A 64 -15.89 -14.79 -8.65
N GLN A 65 -15.27 -15.35 -9.67
CA GLN A 65 -15.40 -16.78 -9.93
C GLN A 65 -14.64 -17.60 -8.89
N GLY A 66 -13.63 -17.05 -8.31
CA GLY A 66 -12.84 -17.69 -7.26
C GLY A 66 -11.88 -16.72 -6.65
N PHE A 67 -11.04 -17.20 -5.76
CA PHE A 67 -10.11 -16.35 -5.05
C PHE A 67 -9.08 -15.70 -6.00
N SER A 68 -8.61 -16.43 -6.99
CA SER A 68 -7.62 -15.90 -7.93
C SER A 68 -8.10 -14.67 -8.67
N SER A 69 -9.37 -14.65 -9.05
CA SER A 69 -9.94 -13.49 -9.75
C SER A 69 -9.95 -12.26 -8.86
N MET A 70 -10.32 -12.45 -7.58
CA MET A 70 -10.30 -11.35 -6.63
C MET A 70 -8.87 -10.89 -6.36
N GLN A 71 -7.94 -11.85 -6.28
CA GLN A 71 -6.54 -11.54 -6.04
C GLN A 71 -5.95 -10.66 -7.13
N LYS A 72 -6.37 -10.87 -8.37
CA LYS A 72 -5.90 -10.03 -9.47
C LYS A 72 -6.29 -8.56 -9.28
N VAL A 73 -7.47 -8.32 -8.75
CA VAL A 73 -7.91 -6.95 -8.48
C VAL A 73 -7.05 -6.34 -7.39
N PHE A 74 -6.74 -7.08 -6.35
CA PHE A 74 -5.87 -6.60 -5.28
C PHE A 74 -4.46 -6.31 -5.82
N ARG A 75 -3.95 -7.15 -6.72
CA ARG A 75 -2.65 -6.89 -7.34
C ARG A 75 -2.65 -5.61 -8.17
N SER A 76 -3.72 -5.38 -8.93
CA SER A 76 -3.80 -4.19 -9.75
C SER A 76 -3.84 -2.95 -8.88
N GLY A 77 -4.48 -3.02 -7.73
CA GLY A 77 -4.49 -1.93 -6.77
C GLY A 77 -3.12 -1.64 -6.21
N LEU A 78 -2.36 -2.69 -5.91
CA LEU A 78 -1.00 -2.53 -5.41
C LEU A 78 -0.11 -1.87 -6.45
N VAL A 79 -0.20 -2.30 -7.70
CA VAL A 79 0.58 -1.73 -8.79
C VAL A 79 0.21 -0.26 -9.00
N SER A 80 -1.07 0.05 -8.99
CA SER A 80 -1.54 1.43 -9.11
C SER A 80 -1.03 2.32 -8.00
N SER A 81 -1.02 1.80 -6.77
CA SER A 81 -0.53 2.56 -5.64
C SER A 81 0.95 2.88 -5.78
N ILE A 82 1.74 1.93 -6.24
CA ILE A 82 3.17 2.13 -6.46
C ILE A 82 3.38 3.16 -7.56
N SER A 83 2.66 3.07 -8.65
CA SER A 83 2.76 4.03 -9.74
C SER A 83 2.40 5.43 -9.28
N ASN A 84 1.31 5.57 -8.54
CA ASN A 84 0.89 6.86 -8.03
C ASN A 84 1.91 7.46 -7.08
N TYR A 85 2.50 6.64 -6.24
CA TYR A 85 3.52 7.09 -5.32
C TYR A 85 4.74 7.62 -6.08
N ARG A 86 5.18 6.89 -7.10
CA ARG A 86 6.30 7.32 -7.92
C ARG A 86 6.01 8.63 -8.64
N GLN A 87 4.80 8.76 -9.16
CA GLN A 87 4.40 9.98 -9.84
C GLN A 87 4.41 11.17 -8.89
N ARG A 88 3.86 11.01 -7.71
CA ARG A 88 3.87 12.08 -6.72
C ARG A 88 5.27 12.49 -6.33
N THR A 89 6.17 11.51 -6.20
CA THR A 89 7.56 11.78 -5.85
C THR A 89 8.24 12.59 -6.96
N ARG A 90 8.01 12.23 -8.20
CA ARG A 90 8.58 12.96 -9.33
C ARG A 90 8.04 14.38 -9.39
N ASP A 91 6.75 14.55 -9.16
CA ASP A 91 6.15 15.87 -9.18
C ASP A 91 6.71 16.74 -8.07
N LEU A 92 6.93 16.17 -6.90
CA LEU A 92 7.50 16.89 -5.80
C LEU A 92 8.93 17.32 -6.10
N GLU A 93 9.73 16.42 -6.64
CA GLU A 93 11.10 16.75 -7.00
C GLU A 93 11.13 17.85 -8.03
N LYS A 94 10.24 17.83 -8.99
CA LYS A 94 10.18 18.86 -10.01
C LYS A 94 9.82 20.20 -9.41
N ARG A 95 8.86 20.24 -8.51
CA ARG A 95 8.48 21.48 -7.86
C ARG A 95 9.60 22.06 -7.02
N LEU A 96 10.33 21.20 -6.33
CA LEU A 96 11.47 21.66 -5.54
C LEU A 96 12.55 22.24 -6.42
N ALA A 97 12.81 21.62 -7.56
CA ALA A 97 13.79 22.12 -8.49
C ALA A 97 13.38 23.48 -9.06
N GLU A 98 12.10 23.64 -9.36
CA GLU A 98 11.62 24.92 -9.87
C GLU A 98 11.71 26.00 -8.82
N ASN A 99 11.44 25.68 -7.58
CA ASN A 99 11.56 26.64 -6.50
C ASN A 99 13.00 27.04 -6.29
N GLN A 100 13.94 26.14 -6.45
CA GLN A 100 15.34 26.47 -6.32
C GLN A 100 15.80 27.46 -7.38
N LYS A 101 15.23 27.39 -8.56
CA LYS A 101 15.58 28.35 -9.59
C LYS A 101 15.09 29.75 -9.26
N GLY A 102 13.98 29.85 -8.58
CA GLY A 102 13.42 31.13 -8.23
C GLY A 102 13.97 31.69 -6.95
N ILE A 103 14.28 30.83 -6.00
CA ILE A 103 14.71 31.28 -4.71
C ILE A 103 15.93 30.49 -4.31
N THR A 104 17.04 31.17 -4.13
CA THR A 104 18.19 30.47 -3.70
C THR A 104 18.23 30.53 -2.22
N SER A 105 17.91 29.53 -1.55
CA SER A 105 17.92 29.50 -0.10
C SER A 105 18.90 28.42 0.33
N PRO A 106 19.96 28.77 1.01
CA PRO A 106 20.88 27.76 1.54
C PRO A 106 20.19 26.79 2.47
N TYR A 107 19.18 27.29 3.16
CA TYR A 107 18.41 26.46 4.08
C TYR A 107 17.67 25.36 3.34
N LEU A 108 17.10 25.70 2.20
CA LEU A 108 16.37 24.73 1.40
C LEU A 108 17.32 23.68 0.83
N ASP A 109 18.47 24.10 0.35
CA ASP A 109 19.47 23.18 -0.15
C ASP A 109 19.91 22.21 0.94
N TYR A 110 20.14 22.72 2.13
CA TYR A 110 20.52 21.89 3.25
C TYR A 110 19.43 20.86 3.57
N PHE A 111 18.20 21.26 3.50
CA PHE A 111 17.10 20.37 3.78
C PHE A 111 17.04 19.22 2.78
N ILE A 112 17.23 19.52 1.50
CA ILE A 112 17.17 18.49 0.48
C ILE A 112 18.33 17.52 0.62
N GLU A 113 19.53 18.02 0.81
CA GLU A 113 20.68 17.16 0.98
C GLU A 113 20.61 16.36 2.25
N GLY A 114 20.15 16.97 3.32
CA GLY A 114 19.96 16.28 4.56
C GLY A 114 18.97 15.15 4.47
N GLY A 115 17.93 15.34 3.70
CA GLY A 115 16.96 14.30 3.48
C GLY A 115 17.54 13.10 2.76
N LYS A 116 18.37 13.34 1.77
CA LYS A 116 19.00 12.26 1.05
C LYS A 116 19.95 11.48 1.94
N GLU A 117 20.73 12.18 2.72
CA GLU A 117 21.65 11.53 3.63
C GLU A 117 20.89 10.71 4.66
N SER A 118 19.80 11.23 5.13
CA SER A 118 19.01 10.55 6.13
C SER A 118 18.50 9.21 5.59
N LEU A 119 18.07 9.16 4.35
CA LEU A 119 17.62 7.92 3.75
C LEU A 119 18.75 6.91 3.62
N ASN A 120 19.93 7.38 3.22
CA ASN A 120 21.06 6.50 3.12
C ASN A 120 21.46 5.95 4.48
N ASN A 121 21.45 6.80 5.48
CA ASN A 121 21.82 6.39 6.82
C ASN A 121 20.85 5.36 7.40
N LEU A 122 19.58 5.51 7.12
CA LEU A 122 18.63 4.53 7.57
C LEU A 122 18.92 3.16 6.98
N ARG A 123 19.38 3.15 5.75
CA ARG A 123 19.75 1.89 5.19
C ARG A 123 20.99 1.34 5.81
N GLN A 124 21.90 2.22 6.20
CA GLN A 124 23.09 1.76 6.78
C GLN A 124 22.91 1.42 8.16
N SER A 125 22.34 2.17 8.98
CA SER A 125 22.23 1.88 10.25
C SER A 125 21.86 2.77 10.97
N VAL A 126 21.34 3.41 10.74
CA VAL A 126 20.83 4.19 11.50
C VAL A 126 21.63 4.56 12.42
N ASN A 127 22.43 4.39 12.60
CA ASN A 127 23.10 4.65 13.46
C ASN A 127 23.68 5.58 13.55
N GLU A 128 23.72 5.89 13.85
CA GLU A 128 24.40 6.36 14.35
C GLU A 128 25.02 7.40 14.19
N SER A 129 25.75 7.41 14.19
CA SER A 129 26.52 8.41 14.06
C SER A 129 26.07 9.24 13.06
N ASP A 130 25.34 8.76 12.27
CA ASP A 130 24.93 9.53 11.28
C ASP A 130 24.14 10.61 11.65
N LEU A 131 23.50 10.57 12.71
CA LEU A 131 22.72 11.67 13.16
C LEU A 131 23.51 12.91 13.24
N LYS A 132 24.78 12.81 13.52
CA LYS A 132 25.53 13.99 13.60
C LYS A 132 25.71 14.59 12.30
N LYS A 133 25.77 13.84 11.26
CA LYS A 133 25.93 14.43 9.98
C LYS A 133 24.70 15.06 9.50
N VAL A 134 23.61 14.47 9.83
CA VAL A 134 22.37 14.97 9.37
C VAL A 134 22.06 16.26 9.98
N VAL A 135 22.51 16.43 11.13
CA VAL A 135 22.17 17.64 11.81
C VAL A 135 22.83 18.80 11.31
#